data_c4ca3d8a108bb0ed624d0ef5b70e5d15
#
_entry.id   c4ca3d8a108bb0ed624d0ef5b70e5d15
#
_cell.length_a   1.000
_cell.length_b   1.000
_cell.length_c   1.000
_cell.angle_alpha   90.00
_cell.angle_beta   90.00
_cell.angle_gamma   90.00
#
_symmetry.space_group_name_H-M   'P 1'
#
loop_
_entity.id
_entity.type
_entity.pdbx_description
1 polymer ?
#
loop_
_entity_poly.entity_id
_entity_poly.type
_entity_poly.pdbx_seq_one_letter_code
_entity_poly.pdbx_strand_id
1 'polypeptide(L)'
;MPLAALPPELAGLRIVHLSDFHLGIPSRGAVAVERAIEWARRVAPDLVVVTGDLLSRPRAEPRLRELLGSLRPCYVVLGNHDVEHARDPFSRSAGLSDLSPARLLVDEAETLELRGRRVQLVGVDPRSYRTGRSRPWLLADPTAELRILLCHYPTVLRRLPADSFHVVLAGHMHDGQITLPLPLPRRRVLLAHPRAAYASGLYVRNGISMHVSPGLGTTFVPLRFYARPEATELVLERGRR
;
A
#
# COMPACT_ATOMS: atom_id res chain seq x y z
N MET A 1 5.15 -14.27 -3.81
CA MET A 1 4.33 -13.70 -4.92
C MET A 1 4.94 -14.13 -6.24
N PRO A 2 4.33 -15.06 -6.97
CA PRO A 2 4.84 -15.53 -8.25
C PRO A 2 4.59 -14.50 -9.37
N LEU A 3 5.62 -14.25 -10.20
CA LEU A 3 5.57 -13.36 -11.37
C LEU A 3 6.11 -14.12 -12.60
N ALA A 4 5.34 -14.17 -13.69
CA ALA A 4 5.68 -15.00 -14.86
C ALA A 4 6.99 -14.58 -15.57
N ALA A 5 7.31 -13.30 -15.60
CA ALA A 5 8.46 -12.73 -16.31
C ALA A 5 9.54 -12.14 -15.38
N LEU A 6 9.61 -12.59 -14.12
CA LEU A 6 10.60 -12.07 -13.18
C LEU A 6 12.03 -12.51 -13.58
N PRO A 7 12.99 -11.57 -13.72
CA PRO A 7 14.41 -11.91 -13.90
C PRO A 7 14.93 -12.79 -12.78
N PRO A 8 15.84 -13.73 -13.07
CA PRO A 8 16.42 -14.62 -12.05
C PRO A 8 17.04 -13.87 -10.87
N GLU A 9 17.70 -12.75 -11.14
CA GLU A 9 18.40 -11.93 -10.13
C GLU A 9 17.44 -11.28 -9.14
N LEU A 10 16.20 -10.99 -9.56
CA LEU A 10 15.14 -10.44 -8.71
C LEU A 10 14.34 -11.53 -7.97
N ALA A 11 14.60 -12.81 -8.24
CA ALA A 11 13.99 -13.88 -7.46
C ALA A 11 14.45 -13.80 -5.99
N GLY A 12 13.49 -13.88 -5.07
CA GLY A 12 13.75 -13.67 -3.65
C GLY A 12 13.83 -12.19 -3.24
N LEU A 13 13.54 -11.22 -4.13
CA LEU A 13 13.41 -9.81 -3.73
C LEU A 13 12.32 -9.67 -2.68
N ARG A 14 12.64 -8.99 -1.57
CA ARG A 14 11.78 -8.86 -0.38
C ARG A 14 11.25 -7.44 -0.27
N ILE A 15 9.94 -7.30 -0.32
CA ILE A 15 9.23 -6.01 -0.20
C ILE A 15 8.37 -6.07 1.05
N VAL A 16 8.59 -5.17 2.00
CA VAL A 16 7.66 -4.95 3.11
C VAL A 16 6.60 -3.94 2.66
N HIS A 17 5.35 -4.37 2.69
CA HIS A 17 4.19 -3.55 2.35
C HIS A 17 3.39 -3.22 3.61
N LEU A 18 3.30 -1.92 3.91
CA LEU A 18 2.55 -1.33 5.01
C LEU A 18 1.48 -0.38 4.44
N SER A 19 0.40 -0.13 5.17
CA SER A 19 -0.66 0.78 4.74
C SER A 19 -1.55 1.22 5.90
N ASP A 20 -2.28 2.34 5.68
CA ASP A 20 -3.41 2.74 6.52
C ASP A 20 -3.02 2.88 8.00
N PHE A 21 -2.04 3.75 8.30
CA PHE A 21 -1.53 3.97 9.66
C PHE A 21 -2.53 4.72 10.54
N HIS A 22 -3.21 5.74 9.97
CA HIS A 22 -4.18 6.58 10.67
C HIS A 22 -3.66 7.13 12.01
N LEU A 23 -2.41 7.60 12.04
CA LEU A 23 -1.80 8.12 13.27
C LEU A 23 -2.51 9.38 13.78
N GLY A 24 -2.48 9.57 15.11
CA GLY A 24 -3.01 10.76 15.78
C GLY A 24 -4.38 10.56 16.42
N ILE A 25 -5.06 9.44 16.21
CA ILE A 25 -6.24 9.02 16.96
C ILE A 25 -5.84 7.91 17.93
N PRO A 26 -6.14 8.02 19.24
CA PRO A 26 -5.85 6.97 20.19
C PRO A 26 -6.62 5.68 19.81
N SER A 27 -5.87 4.66 19.42
CA SER A 27 -6.41 3.35 19.08
C SER A 27 -5.33 2.27 19.22
N ARG A 28 -5.72 1.00 19.23
CA ARG A 28 -4.78 -0.11 19.17
C ARG A 28 -3.99 -0.14 17.86
N GLY A 29 -4.45 0.58 16.83
CA GLY A 29 -3.76 0.73 15.54
C GLY A 29 -2.41 1.42 15.67
N ALA A 30 -2.27 2.43 16.52
CA ALA A 30 -0.98 3.09 16.77
C ALA A 30 0.09 2.11 17.26
N VAL A 31 -0.27 1.23 18.20
CA VAL A 31 0.62 0.16 18.68
C VAL A 31 0.95 -0.84 17.57
N ALA A 32 -0.02 -1.16 16.71
CA ALA A 32 0.21 -2.06 15.57
C ALA A 32 1.19 -1.44 14.57
N VAL A 33 1.09 -0.13 14.30
CA VAL A 33 2.04 0.59 13.44
C VAL A 33 3.46 0.51 14.01
N GLU A 34 3.65 0.82 15.29
CA GLU A 34 4.98 0.78 15.92
C GLU A 34 5.61 -0.61 15.85
N ARG A 35 4.82 -1.65 16.16
CA ARG A 35 5.28 -3.05 16.05
C ARG A 35 5.61 -3.43 14.61
N ALA A 36 4.83 -2.97 13.63
CA ALA A 36 5.08 -3.23 12.21
C ALA A 36 6.37 -2.56 11.73
N ILE A 37 6.63 -1.32 12.15
CA ILE A 37 7.88 -0.61 11.85
C ILE A 37 9.08 -1.33 12.47
N GLU A 38 8.99 -1.71 13.75
CA GLU A 38 10.05 -2.46 14.42
C GLU A 38 10.32 -3.82 13.73
N TRP A 39 9.25 -4.51 13.34
CA TRP A 39 9.37 -5.75 12.58
C TRP A 39 10.01 -5.51 11.22
N ALA A 40 9.58 -4.49 10.45
CA ALA A 40 10.15 -4.15 9.16
C ALA A 40 11.66 -3.86 9.24
N ARG A 41 12.10 -3.17 10.30
CA ARG A 41 13.53 -2.94 10.56
C ARG A 41 14.31 -4.23 10.82
N ARG A 42 13.71 -5.17 11.57
CA ARG A 42 14.38 -6.46 11.89
C ARG A 42 14.49 -7.37 10.67
N VAL A 43 13.48 -7.41 9.82
CA VAL A 43 13.52 -8.25 8.61
C VAL A 43 14.44 -7.69 7.53
N ALA A 44 14.78 -6.40 7.61
CA ALA A 44 15.67 -5.72 6.67
C ALA A 44 15.38 -6.09 5.21
N PRO A 45 14.21 -5.68 4.66
CA PRO A 45 13.83 -6.01 3.28
C PRO A 45 14.66 -5.21 2.27
N ASP A 46 14.64 -5.63 1.01
CA ASP A 46 15.24 -4.87 -0.10
C ASP A 46 14.50 -3.52 -0.32
N LEU A 47 13.19 -3.45 0.02
CA LEU A 47 12.32 -2.30 -0.20
C LEU A 47 11.20 -2.24 0.83
N VAL A 48 10.89 -1.06 1.36
CA VAL A 48 9.69 -0.78 2.13
C VAL A 48 8.74 0.12 1.35
N VAL A 49 7.47 -0.22 1.33
CA VAL A 49 6.41 0.55 0.65
C VAL A 49 5.27 0.83 1.61
N VAL A 50 4.79 2.09 1.61
CA VAL A 50 3.62 2.51 2.40
C VAL A 50 2.57 3.09 1.47
N THR A 51 1.37 2.48 1.45
CA THR A 51 0.33 2.81 0.47
C THR A 51 -0.79 3.70 1.02
N GLY A 52 -0.41 4.79 1.72
CA GLY A 52 -1.30 5.89 2.06
C GLY A 52 -2.08 5.74 3.37
N ASP A 53 -2.92 6.74 3.63
CA ASP A 53 -3.68 6.95 4.86
C ASP A 53 -2.78 6.94 6.10
N LEU A 54 -1.78 7.82 6.05
CA LEU A 54 -0.70 7.92 7.05
C LEU A 54 -1.17 8.57 8.34
N LEU A 55 -1.96 9.65 8.20
CA LEU A 55 -2.42 10.46 9.32
C LEU A 55 -3.94 10.55 9.38
N SER A 56 -4.47 10.49 10.61
CA SER A 56 -5.81 10.96 10.93
C SER A 56 -5.79 12.34 11.59
N ARG A 57 -4.65 12.77 12.15
CA ARG A 57 -4.50 14.10 12.77
C ARG A 57 -3.11 14.68 12.48
N PRO A 58 -3.02 15.97 12.07
CA PRO A 58 -1.75 16.63 11.77
C PRO A 58 -0.74 16.59 12.93
N ARG A 59 -1.20 16.64 14.17
CA ARG A 59 -0.34 16.57 15.36
C ARG A 59 0.55 15.32 15.44
N ALA A 60 0.23 14.27 14.71
CA ALA A 60 1.01 13.03 14.67
C ALA A 60 2.09 13.03 13.57
N GLU A 61 2.19 14.09 12.76
CA GLU A 61 3.20 14.19 11.69
C GLU A 61 4.65 14.02 12.19
N PRO A 62 5.09 14.62 13.31
CA PRO A 62 6.44 14.39 13.81
C PRO A 62 6.72 12.91 14.11
N ARG A 63 5.74 12.21 14.69
CA ARG A 63 5.87 10.75 14.92
C ARG A 63 5.90 9.95 13.63
N LEU A 64 5.07 10.31 12.63
CA LEU A 64 5.11 9.69 11.31
C LEU A 64 6.50 9.81 10.68
N ARG A 65 7.09 11.02 10.70
CA ARG A 65 8.44 11.25 10.14
C ARG A 65 9.51 10.43 10.85
N GLU A 66 9.47 10.34 12.16
CA GLU A 66 10.37 9.50 12.95
C GLU A 66 10.26 8.02 12.53
N LEU A 67 9.04 7.50 12.44
CA LEU A 67 8.77 6.11 12.06
C LEU A 67 9.26 5.81 10.64
N LEU A 68 8.88 6.63 9.66
CA LEU A 68 9.30 6.46 8.25
C LEU A 68 10.81 6.65 8.09
N GLY A 69 11.40 7.62 8.80
CA GLY A 69 12.83 7.90 8.76
C GLY A 69 13.71 6.74 9.26
N SER A 70 13.12 5.79 9.98
CA SER A 70 13.80 4.57 10.44
C SER A 70 13.82 3.43 9.40
N LEU A 71 13.10 3.59 8.27
CA LEU A 71 12.96 2.58 7.21
C LEU A 71 13.71 3.04 5.96
N ARG A 72 14.61 2.21 5.42
CA ARG A 72 15.39 2.56 4.23
C ARG A 72 15.69 1.33 3.37
N PRO A 73 15.49 1.40 2.04
CA PRO A 73 14.75 2.44 1.32
C PRO A 73 13.24 2.36 1.58
N CYS A 74 12.55 3.51 1.69
CA CYS A 74 11.12 3.58 1.95
C CYS A 74 10.43 4.50 0.94
N TYR A 75 9.42 3.98 0.24
CA TYR A 75 8.60 4.69 -0.74
C TYR A 75 7.15 4.78 -0.25
N VAL A 76 6.57 5.95 -0.42
CA VAL A 76 5.26 6.28 0.14
C VAL A 76 4.38 6.88 -0.95
N VAL A 77 3.10 6.55 -0.95
CA VAL A 77 2.05 7.32 -1.65
C VAL A 77 1.02 7.81 -0.63
N LEU A 78 0.27 8.84 -0.99
CA LEU A 78 -0.80 9.38 -0.14
C LEU A 78 -2.07 8.55 -0.27
N GLY A 79 -2.90 8.57 0.78
CA GLY A 79 -4.27 8.07 0.79
C GLY A 79 -5.30 9.20 0.83
N ASN A 80 -6.58 8.85 0.88
CA ASN A 80 -7.65 9.84 0.88
C ASN A 80 -7.73 10.66 2.18
N HIS A 81 -7.29 10.10 3.30
CA HIS A 81 -7.24 10.85 4.56
C HIS A 81 -6.11 11.88 4.56
N ASP A 82 -5.04 11.65 3.83
CA ASP A 82 -3.90 12.55 3.73
C ASP A 82 -4.20 13.80 2.89
N VAL A 83 -5.24 13.76 2.02
CA VAL A 83 -5.58 14.81 1.04
C VAL A 83 -7.01 15.36 1.17
N GLU A 84 -7.59 15.33 2.37
CA GLU A 84 -8.94 15.87 2.69
C GLU A 84 -10.11 15.24 1.92
N HIS A 85 -9.96 14.02 1.44
CA HIS A 85 -11.01 13.30 0.75
C HIS A 85 -11.67 12.21 1.62
N ALA A 86 -11.50 12.30 2.93
CA ALA A 86 -12.12 11.38 3.88
C ALA A 86 -13.48 11.92 4.38
N ARG A 87 -14.41 11.01 4.60
CA ARG A 87 -15.69 11.29 5.28
C ARG A 87 -15.63 11.05 6.78
N ASP A 88 -14.49 10.59 7.30
CA ASP A 88 -14.27 10.34 8.71
C ASP A 88 -14.29 11.68 9.48
N PRO A 89 -15.25 11.90 10.40
CA PRO A 89 -15.36 13.13 11.15
C PRO A 89 -14.18 13.36 12.10
N PHE A 90 -13.42 12.34 12.39
CA PHE A 90 -12.25 12.40 13.29
C PHE A 90 -10.94 12.68 12.56
N SER A 91 -10.92 12.61 11.23
CA SER A 91 -9.72 12.85 10.42
C SER A 91 -9.61 14.30 9.96
N ARG A 92 -8.37 14.79 9.87
CA ARG A 92 -7.98 16.08 9.28
C ARG A 92 -6.70 15.88 8.50
N SER A 93 -6.60 16.44 7.30
CA SER A 93 -5.39 16.41 6.48
C SER A 93 -4.26 17.20 7.13
N ALA A 94 -3.02 16.74 6.91
CA ALA A 94 -1.80 17.43 7.30
C ALA A 94 -1.12 18.18 6.15
N GLY A 95 -1.63 18.06 4.92
CA GLY A 95 -1.01 18.67 3.73
C GLY A 95 0.40 18.13 3.45
N LEU A 96 0.60 16.83 3.61
CA LEU A 96 1.91 16.19 3.43
C LEU A 96 2.44 16.40 2.01
N SER A 97 3.63 17.00 1.89
CA SER A 97 4.31 17.26 0.62
C SER A 97 5.74 16.74 0.58
N ASP A 98 6.36 16.53 1.72
CA ASP A 98 7.70 15.95 1.87
C ASP A 98 7.70 15.00 3.08
N LEU A 99 8.28 13.83 2.91
CA LEU A 99 8.43 12.82 3.96
C LEU A 99 9.89 12.36 4.12
N SER A 100 10.83 13.19 3.68
CA SER A 100 12.26 12.86 3.77
C SER A 100 12.64 12.33 5.16
N PRO A 101 13.45 11.24 5.23
CA PRO A 101 14.17 10.58 4.14
C PRO A 101 13.36 9.51 3.37
N ALA A 102 12.10 9.26 3.71
CA ALA A 102 11.22 8.42 2.89
C ALA A 102 10.82 9.19 1.62
N ARG A 103 10.77 8.50 0.50
CA ARG A 103 10.46 9.09 -0.81
C ARG A 103 8.94 9.08 -1.05
N LEU A 104 8.33 10.24 -1.03
CA LEU A 104 6.91 10.42 -1.40
C LEU A 104 6.79 10.52 -2.92
N LEU A 105 5.95 9.68 -3.53
CA LEU A 105 5.64 9.68 -4.96
C LEU A 105 4.22 10.21 -5.20
N VAL A 106 4.10 11.27 -6.02
CA VAL A 106 2.85 11.98 -6.30
C VAL A 106 2.66 12.11 -7.81
N ASP A 107 2.01 11.13 -8.45
CA ASP A 107 1.90 10.99 -9.91
C ASP A 107 3.27 11.06 -10.59
N GLU A 108 4.25 10.38 -10.03
CA GLU A 108 5.62 10.37 -10.53
C GLU A 108 6.21 8.95 -10.47
N ALA A 109 7.32 8.76 -11.16
CA ALA A 109 8.06 7.51 -11.22
C ALA A 109 9.50 7.70 -10.76
N GLU A 110 10.05 6.66 -10.14
CA GLU A 110 11.47 6.57 -9.80
C GLU A 110 11.99 5.19 -10.19
N THR A 111 13.18 5.15 -10.77
CA THR A 111 13.84 3.90 -11.15
C THR A 111 15.06 3.68 -10.26
N LEU A 112 15.11 2.51 -9.65
CA LEU A 112 16.18 2.05 -8.77
C LEU A 112 16.98 0.95 -9.46
N GLU A 113 18.21 0.77 -9.04
CA GLU A 113 18.98 -0.44 -9.33
C GLU A 113 18.93 -1.35 -8.09
N LEU A 114 18.26 -2.51 -8.22
CA LEU A 114 18.23 -3.54 -7.19
C LEU A 114 18.80 -4.83 -7.77
N ARG A 115 19.82 -5.38 -7.10
CA ARG A 115 20.50 -6.61 -7.54
C ARG A 115 20.99 -6.56 -9.00
N GLY A 116 21.45 -5.38 -9.46
CA GLY A 116 21.92 -5.15 -10.82
C GLY A 116 20.81 -5.10 -11.88
N ARG A 117 19.55 -4.91 -11.46
CA ARG A 117 18.39 -4.83 -12.35
C ARG A 117 17.60 -3.53 -12.12
N ARG A 118 17.03 -3.00 -13.19
CA ARG A 118 16.22 -1.79 -13.15
C ARG A 118 14.83 -2.09 -12.62
N VAL A 119 14.50 -1.54 -11.44
CA VAL A 119 13.20 -1.65 -10.80
C VAL A 119 12.55 -0.27 -10.76
N GLN A 120 11.41 -0.13 -11.41
CA GLN A 120 10.66 1.12 -11.43
C GLN A 120 9.52 1.07 -10.42
N LEU A 121 9.41 2.14 -9.65
CA LEU A 121 8.25 2.45 -8.81
C LEU A 121 7.48 3.61 -9.43
N VAL A 122 6.15 3.47 -9.52
CA VAL A 122 5.25 4.54 -9.98
C VAL A 122 4.24 4.80 -8.87
N GLY A 123 4.15 6.03 -8.38
CA GLY A 123 3.20 6.45 -7.36
C GLY A 123 1.99 7.15 -7.95
N VAL A 124 0.79 6.86 -7.43
CA VAL A 124 -0.47 7.49 -7.83
C VAL A 124 -0.97 8.43 -6.75
N ASP A 125 -1.24 9.69 -7.13
CA ASP A 125 -1.91 10.65 -6.26
C ASP A 125 -3.41 10.32 -6.12
N PRO A 126 -3.96 10.20 -4.91
CA PRO A 126 -5.38 9.95 -4.70
C PRO A 126 -6.28 11.04 -5.30
N ARG A 127 -5.81 12.29 -5.43
CA ARG A 127 -6.55 13.41 -6.04
C ARG A 127 -6.76 13.20 -7.54
N SER A 128 -5.71 12.86 -8.27
CA SER A 128 -5.77 12.58 -9.71
C SER A 128 -6.55 11.30 -10.00
N TYR A 129 -6.36 10.28 -9.15
CA TYR A 129 -7.09 9.01 -9.26
C TYR A 129 -8.60 9.22 -9.14
N ARG A 130 -9.07 9.94 -8.13
CA ARG A 130 -10.50 10.19 -7.88
C ARG A 130 -11.16 11.02 -8.98
N THR A 131 -10.44 11.98 -9.54
CA THR A 131 -10.94 12.79 -10.66
C THR A 131 -10.85 12.08 -12.01
N GLY A 132 -10.34 10.83 -12.06
CA GLY A 132 -10.19 10.06 -13.28
C GLY A 132 -9.10 10.57 -14.22
N ARG A 133 -8.23 11.49 -13.76
CA ARG A 133 -7.13 12.06 -14.54
C ARG A 133 -5.85 11.22 -14.51
N SER A 134 -5.68 10.38 -13.46
CA SER A 134 -4.50 9.52 -13.33
C SER A 134 -4.36 8.55 -14.51
N ARG A 135 -3.16 8.50 -15.08
CA ARG A 135 -2.76 7.62 -16.18
C ARG A 135 -1.37 7.01 -15.86
N PRO A 136 -1.22 6.22 -14.79
CA PRO A 136 0.09 5.76 -14.32
C PRO A 136 0.85 4.92 -15.36
N TRP A 137 0.15 4.27 -16.29
CA TRP A 137 0.79 3.52 -17.36
C TRP A 137 1.58 4.39 -18.35
N LEU A 138 1.32 5.69 -18.42
CA LEU A 138 2.13 6.62 -19.23
C LEU A 138 3.48 6.91 -18.60
N LEU A 139 3.65 6.64 -17.31
CA LEU A 139 4.91 6.77 -16.58
C LEU A 139 5.70 5.44 -16.57
N ALA A 140 5.10 4.35 -17.03
CA ALA A 140 5.75 3.05 -17.04
C ALA A 140 6.88 3.01 -18.04
N ASP A 141 8.09 2.71 -17.57
CA ASP A 141 9.29 2.53 -18.40
C ASP A 141 9.33 1.08 -18.94
N PRO A 142 9.16 0.87 -20.26
CA PRO A 142 9.19 -0.47 -20.83
C PRO A 142 10.56 -1.15 -20.71
N THR A 143 11.62 -0.40 -20.43
CA THR A 143 12.98 -0.93 -20.25
C THR A 143 13.25 -1.36 -18.81
N ALA A 144 12.38 -1.01 -17.85
CA ALA A 144 12.47 -1.49 -16.48
C ALA A 144 12.04 -2.96 -16.39
N GLU A 145 12.89 -3.78 -15.80
CA GLU A 145 12.72 -5.23 -15.73
C GLU A 145 11.67 -5.64 -14.68
N LEU A 146 11.43 -4.78 -13.71
CA LEU A 146 10.33 -4.89 -12.75
C LEU A 146 9.65 -3.52 -12.60
N ARG A 147 8.35 -3.46 -12.88
CA ARG A 147 7.53 -2.26 -12.71
C ARG A 147 6.51 -2.49 -11.61
N ILE A 148 6.56 -1.64 -10.56
CA ILE A 148 5.70 -1.71 -9.37
C ILE A 148 4.87 -0.43 -9.30
N LEU A 149 3.54 -0.57 -9.26
CA LEU A 149 2.62 0.54 -9.05
C LEU A 149 2.22 0.63 -7.58
N LEU A 150 2.36 1.80 -7.00
CA LEU A 150 1.88 2.16 -5.67
C LEU A 150 0.63 3.01 -5.82
N CYS A 151 -0.50 2.53 -5.33
CA CYS A 151 -1.76 3.24 -5.40
C CYS A 151 -2.62 2.90 -4.20
N HIS A 152 -3.05 3.92 -3.44
CA HIS A 152 -3.90 3.68 -2.27
C HIS A 152 -5.17 2.87 -2.62
N TYR A 153 -5.81 3.15 -3.75
CA TYR A 153 -7.07 2.51 -4.15
C TYR A 153 -6.87 1.21 -4.94
N PRO A 154 -7.32 0.04 -4.46
CA PRO A 154 -7.13 -1.23 -5.15
C PRO A 154 -7.95 -1.35 -6.45
N THR A 155 -8.98 -0.51 -6.60
CA THR A 155 -9.78 -0.44 -7.84
C THR A 155 -8.98 0.04 -9.05
N VAL A 156 -7.75 0.56 -8.86
CA VAL A 156 -6.82 0.90 -9.93
C VAL A 156 -6.56 -0.28 -10.86
N LEU A 157 -6.51 -1.51 -10.35
CA LEU A 157 -6.27 -2.72 -11.13
C LEU A 157 -7.27 -2.90 -12.30
N ARG A 158 -8.49 -2.36 -12.16
CA ARG A 158 -9.52 -2.43 -13.21
C ARG A 158 -9.28 -1.47 -14.37
N ARG A 159 -8.45 -0.43 -14.15
CA ARG A 159 -8.18 0.64 -15.11
C ARG A 159 -6.87 0.45 -15.85
N LEU A 160 -6.00 -0.45 -15.35
CA LEU A 160 -4.68 -0.68 -15.95
C LEU A 160 -4.79 -1.48 -17.24
N PRO A 161 -4.08 -1.07 -18.32
CA PRO A 161 -3.83 -1.91 -19.47
C PRO A 161 -3.12 -3.21 -19.07
N ALA A 162 -3.33 -4.28 -19.85
CA ALA A 162 -2.63 -5.54 -19.63
C ALA A 162 -1.11 -5.30 -19.62
N ASP A 163 -0.39 -6.01 -18.75
CA ASP A 163 1.08 -6.06 -18.66
C ASP A 163 1.76 -4.69 -18.46
N SER A 164 0.99 -3.61 -18.18
CA SER A 164 1.56 -2.28 -17.92
C SER A 164 2.46 -2.27 -16.68
N PHE A 165 2.13 -3.05 -15.67
CA PHE A 165 2.91 -3.27 -14.46
C PHE A 165 3.00 -4.76 -14.16
N HIS A 166 4.02 -5.17 -13.39
CA HIS A 166 4.15 -6.54 -12.89
C HIS A 166 3.47 -6.70 -11.53
N VAL A 167 3.60 -5.67 -10.68
CA VAL A 167 3.07 -5.65 -9.31
C VAL A 167 2.29 -4.36 -9.05
N VAL A 168 1.18 -4.46 -8.35
CA VAL A 168 0.43 -3.33 -7.78
C VAL A 168 0.36 -3.54 -6.26
N LEU A 169 0.66 -2.49 -5.50
CA LEU A 169 0.53 -2.48 -4.04
C LEU A 169 -0.54 -1.44 -3.66
N ALA A 170 -1.55 -1.87 -2.88
CA ALA A 170 -2.69 -1.03 -2.52
C ALA A 170 -3.15 -1.24 -1.07
N GLY A 171 -3.89 -0.27 -0.52
CA GLY A 171 -4.48 -0.32 0.81
C GLY A 171 -5.97 -0.01 0.82
N HIS A 172 -6.41 0.97 1.64
CA HIS A 172 -7.72 1.61 1.66
C HIS A 172 -8.86 0.79 2.26
N MET A 173 -8.88 -0.52 2.09
CA MET A 173 -10.07 -1.33 2.37
C MET A 173 -10.16 -1.82 3.81
N HIS A 174 -9.08 -1.71 4.60
CA HIS A 174 -8.99 -2.16 6.00
C HIS A 174 -9.46 -3.60 6.24
N ASP A 175 -9.51 -4.44 5.19
CA ASP A 175 -10.18 -5.74 5.23
C ASP A 175 -11.65 -5.64 5.73
N GLY A 176 -12.28 -4.50 5.46
CA GLY A 176 -13.62 -4.15 5.95
C GLY A 176 -13.67 -3.61 7.38
N GLN A 177 -12.53 -3.54 8.08
CA GLN A 177 -12.32 -3.11 9.48
C GLN A 177 -13.21 -3.84 10.51
N ILE A 178 -14.53 -3.94 10.26
CA ILE A 178 -15.48 -4.76 11.01
C ILE A 178 -16.04 -5.80 10.04
N THR A 179 -15.68 -7.04 10.26
CA THR A 179 -15.99 -8.16 9.36
C THR A 179 -16.70 -9.24 10.15
N LEU A 180 -17.82 -9.72 9.67
CA LEU A 180 -18.58 -10.81 10.29
C LEU A 180 -18.28 -12.11 9.54
N PRO A 181 -17.73 -13.14 10.22
CA PRO A 181 -17.58 -14.46 9.62
C PRO A 181 -18.96 -15.07 9.38
N LEU A 182 -19.18 -15.63 8.20
CA LEU A 182 -20.37 -16.43 7.93
C LEU A 182 -20.06 -17.91 8.25
N PRO A 183 -21.09 -18.73 8.56
CA PRO A 183 -20.90 -20.14 8.86
C PRO A 183 -20.45 -21.00 7.66
N LEU A 184 -20.18 -20.36 6.51
CA LEU A 184 -19.65 -20.98 5.31
C LEU A 184 -18.14 -20.70 5.16
N PRO A 185 -17.33 -21.68 4.73
CA PRO A 185 -15.90 -21.50 4.54
C PRO A 185 -15.57 -20.28 3.68
N ARG A 186 -14.63 -19.43 4.17
CA ARG A 186 -14.12 -18.24 3.49
C ARG A 186 -15.17 -17.18 3.13
N ARG A 187 -16.42 -17.28 3.62
CA ARG A 187 -17.43 -16.22 3.42
C ARG A 187 -17.48 -15.31 4.62
N ARG A 188 -17.47 -14.01 4.35
CA ARG A 188 -17.52 -12.96 5.36
C ARG A 188 -18.23 -11.73 4.81
N VAL A 189 -18.86 -10.96 5.69
CA VAL A 189 -19.50 -9.69 5.37
C VAL A 189 -18.63 -8.56 5.88
N LEU A 190 -18.20 -7.70 4.98
CA LEU A 190 -17.41 -6.49 5.27
C LEU A 190 -18.38 -5.35 5.55
N LEU A 191 -18.52 -4.90 6.80
CA LEU A 191 -19.56 -3.91 7.14
C LEU A 191 -19.25 -2.53 6.54
N ALA A 192 -17.99 -2.10 6.54
CA ALA A 192 -17.62 -0.81 5.94
C ALA A 192 -17.69 -0.81 4.40
N HIS A 193 -17.44 -1.96 3.76
CA HIS A 193 -17.34 -2.08 2.31
C HIS A 193 -18.01 -3.36 1.78
N PRO A 194 -19.33 -3.51 1.92
CA PRO A 194 -20.03 -4.79 1.65
C PRO A 194 -19.93 -5.27 0.19
N ARG A 195 -19.63 -4.36 -0.73
CA ARG A 195 -19.48 -4.64 -2.17
C ARG A 195 -18.02 -4.54 -2.66
N ALA A 196 -17.04 -4.60 -1.74
CA ALA A 196 -15.63 -4.53 -2.12
C ALA A 196 -15.24 -5.70 -3.01
N ALA A 197 -14.69 -5.39 -4.18
CA ALA A 197 -14.15 -6.40 -5.09
C ALA A 197 -12.75 -6.89 -4.63
N TYR A 198 -12.01 -6.04 -3.93
CA TYR A 198 -10.65 -6.27 -3.47
C TYR A 198 -10.55 -5.80 -2.02
N ALA A 199 -10.69 -6.69 -1.06
CA ALA A 199 -10.70 -6.34 0.36
C ALA A 199 -9.30 -6.41 1.00
N SER A 200 -8.60 -7.52 0.79
CA SER A 200 -7.23 -7.79 1.25
C SER A 200 -6.67 -9.04 0.58
N GLY A 201 -5.34 -9.20 0.56
CA GLY A 201 -4.65 -10.35 0.00
C GLY A 201 -4.22 -10.18 -1.47
N LEU A 202 -4.00 -11.29 -2.16
CA LEU A 202 -3.45 -11.34 -3.50
C LEU A 202 -4.54 -11.49 -4.57
N TYR A 203 -4.41 -10.71 -5.63
CA TYR A 203 -5.27 -10.74 -6.82
C TYR A 203 -4.42 -10.72 -8.07
N VAL A 204 -4.91 -11.35 -9.14
CA VAL A 204 -4.28 -11.30 -10.46
C VAL A 204 -5.32 -10.90 -11.50
N ARG A 205 -4.95 -9.96 -12.37
CA ARG A 205 -5.78 -9.53 -13.50
C ARG A 205 -4.89 -9.07 -14.66
N ASN A 206 -5.15 -9.55 -15.86
CA ASN A 206 -4.46 -9.13 -17.09
C ASN A 206 -2.92 -9.15 -16.96
N GLY A 207 -2.35 -10.25 -16.42
CA GLY A 207 -0.91 -10.39 -16.21
C GLY A 207 -0.35 -9.61 -15.02
N ILE A 208 -1.15 -8.79 -14.33
CA ILE A 208 -0.73 -7.94 -13.22
C ILE A 208 -1.09 -8.61 -11.90
N SER A 209 -0.10 -8.78 -11.01
CA SER A 209 -0.31 -9.25 -9.63
C SER A 209 -0.51 -8.07 -8.69
N MET A 210 -1.57 -8.08 -7.87
CA MET A 210 -1.83 -7.03 -6.88
C MET A 210 -1.91 -7.61 -5.48
N HIS A 211 -1.25 -6.95 -4.53
CA HIS A 211 -1.45 -7.16 -3.11
C HIS A 211 -2.22 -5.97 -2.51
N VAL A 212 -3.31 -6.28 -1.81
CA VAL A 212 -4.09 -5.32 -1.02
C VAL A 212 -3.81 -5.55 0.45
N SER A 213 -3.19 -4.56 1.10
CA SER A 213 -2.93 -4.60 2.53
C SER A 213 -4.22 -4.42 3.33
N PRO A 214 -4.46 -5.20 4.38
CA PRO A 214 -5.56 -4.95 5.31
C PRO A 214 -5.31 -3.73 6.21
N GLY A 215 -4.13 -3.10 6.13
CA GLY A 215 -3.79 -1.91 6.90
C GLY A 215 -3.52 -2.18 8.38
N LEU A 216 -2.96 -1.19 9.06
CA LEU A 216 -2.53 -1.28 10.46
C LEU A 216 -3.44 -0.49 11.41
N GLY A 217 -3.85 0.71 11.02
CA GLY A 217 -4.66 1.63 11.81
C GLY A 217 -6.16 1.33 11.78
N THR A 218 -6.93 2.30 12.24
CA THR A 218 -8.38 2.28 12.25
C THR A 218 -8.92 3.63 11.80
N THR A 219 -10.11 3.62 11.19
CA THR A 219 -10.85 4.83 10.77
C THR A 219 -12.29 4.76 11.28
N PHE A 220 -13.00 5.87 11.44
CA PHE A 220 -14.36 6.03 12.00
C PHE A 220 -14.53 5.50 13.42
N VAL A 221 -14.15 4.26 13.69
CA VAL A 221 -14.23 3.63 15.03
C VAL A 221 -12.86 3.08 15.43
N PRO A 222 -12.44 3.18 16.71
CA PRO A 222 -11.08 2.85 17.14
C PRO A 222 -10.88 1.34 17.39
N LEU A 223 -11.58 0.50 16.64
CA LEU A 223 -11.51 -0.96 16.79
C LEU A 223 -11.58 -1.68 15.44
N ARG A 224 -11.02 -2.90 15.42
CA ARG A 224 -11.16 -3.87 14.34
C ARG A 224 -11.82 -5.15 14.88
N PHE A 225 -12.65 -5.78 14.06
CA PHE A 225 -13.32 -7.04 14.40
C PHE A 225 -13.20 -8.01 13.23
N TYR A 226 -12.57 -9.17 13.45
CA TYR A 226 -12.22 -10.16 12.42
C TYR A 226 -11.46 -9.63 11.19
N ALA A 227 -10.93 -8.42 11.28
CA ALA A 227 -10.09 -7.76 10.28
C ALA A 227 -8.77 -7.35 10.97
N ARG A 228 -7.86 -8.29 11.17
CA ARG A 228 -6.62 -8.05 11.92
C ARG A 228 -5.72 -7.04 11.21
N PRO A 229 -5.02 -6.16 11.95
CA PRO A 229 -3.97 -5.36 11.36
C PRO A 229 -2.82 -6.27 10.88
N GLU A 230 -2.23 -5.94 9.73
CA GLU A 230 -1.19 -6.76 9.12
C GLU A 230 -0.09 -5.91 8.49
N ALA A 231 1.15 -6.29 8.74
CA ALA A 231 2.33 -5.91 7.99
C ALA A 231 2.74 -7.11 7.12
N THR A 232 2.90 -6.92 5.83
CA THR A 232 3.13 -8.01 4.89
C THR A 232 4.52 -7.95 4.30
N GLU A 233 5.25 -9.05 4.31
CA GLU A 233 6.44 -9.25 3.50
C GLU A 233 6.08 -10.03 2.24
N LEU A 234 6.34 -9.43 1.09
CA LEU A 234 6.20 -10.04 -0.22
C LEU A 234 7.56 -10.48 -0.71
N VAL A 235 7.75 -11.79 -0.86
CA VAL A 235 8.91 -12.36 -1.51
C VAL A 235 8.54 -12.63 -2.97
N LEU A 236 9.25 -12.00 -3.91
CA LEU A 236 8.99 -12.19 -5.33
C LEU A 236 9.61 -13.51 -5.80
N GLU A 237 8.85 -14.30 -6.53
CA GLU A 237 9.27 -15.60 -7.02
C GLU A 237 9.00 -15.72 -8.52
N ARG A 238 9.83 -16.48 -9.22
CA ARG A 238 9.55 -16.82 -10.62
C ARG A 238 8.34 -17.74 -10.69
N GLY A 239 7.28 -17.26 -11.31
CA GLY A 239 6.10 -18.08 -11.61
C GLY A 239 6.44 -19.19 -12.60
N ARG A 240 5.80 -20.35 -12.48
CA ARG A 240 5.81 -21.36 -13.56
C ARG A 240 5.04 -20.77 -14.76
N ARG A 241 5.62 -20.90 -15.96
CA ARG A 241 4.93 -20.57 -17.22
C ARG A 241 3.76 -21.50 -17.44
#